data_cfa167e6e09dae1befffe55b9a1bba24
#
_entry.id   cfa167e6e09dae1befffe55b9a1bba24
#
_cell.length_a   1.000
_cell.length_b   1.000
_cell.length_c   1.000
_cell.angle_alpha   90.00
_cell.angle_beta   90.00
_cell.angle_gamma   90.00
#
_symmetry.space_group_name_H-M   'P 1'
#
loop_
_entity.id
_entity.type
_entity.pdbx_description
1 polymer ?
#
loop_
_entity_poly.entity_id
_entity_poly.type
_entity_poly.pdbx_seq_one_letter_code
_entity_poly.pdbx_strand_id
1 'polypeptide(L)'
;MSFGDPNNPYGQQPQQPQQGQPGYGYPQQAPQGVPQQGAYGYPAQQQPYGGVPPQAPGTLQANNGYINVAGLGTVQVATMGRRFGARVIDGIVISVLYFIFSAIGFAGIFGASKTLDDCTGMDPLSSAYETCVNDSAEAAGGIIAAFFGALLIFFLATLLYEWLMIAFVGATVGKMALGLKVVKENTGQVPGIGGGFIRWIIPMVGAIVCGIGQLLVYLSPFFDNSGKLQGWHDRAAGTLVVKK
;
A
#
# COMPACT_ATOMS: atom_id res chain seq x y z
N MET A 1 -11.61 58.79 48.04
CA MET A 1 -12.33 58.55 46.79
C MET A 1 -11.34 57.93 45.81
N SER A 2 -11.44 56.64 45.64
CA SER A 2 -10.61 55.93 44.64
C SER A 2 -11.56 55.09 43.77
N PHE A 3 -11.65 55.43 42.52
CA PHE A 3 -12.48 54.77 41.54
C PHE A 3 -11.74 53.53 41.05
N GLY A 4 -12.36 52.36 41.24
CA GLY A 4 -11.89 51.11 40.69
C GLY A 4 -12.07 51.07 39.16
N ASP A 5 -11.06 50.55 38.47
CA ASP A 5 -11.01 50.37 37.04
C ASP A 5 -11.98 49.28 36.57
N PRO A 6 -12.90 49.53 35.60
CA PRO A 6 -13.93 48.57 35.20
C PRO A 6 -13.41 47.47 34.25
N ASN A 7 -12.10 47.38 33.93
CA ASN A 7 -11.56 46.47 32.91
C ASN A 7 -10.64 45.36 33.44
N ASN A 8 -10.77 44.95 34.73
CA ASN A 8 -9.97 43.83 35.22
C ASN A 8 -10.84 42.60 35.56
N PRO A 9 -10.99 41.61 34.66
CA PRO A 9 -11.82 40.41 34.87
C PRO A 9 -11.16 39.32 35.75
N TYR A 10 -9.95 39.55 36.31
CA TYR A 10 -9.20 38.52 37.05
C TYR A 10 -9.07 38.70 38.56
N GLY A 11 -9.91 39.51 39.13
CA GLY A 11 -9.92 39.75 40.57
C GLY A 11 -10.91 38.86 41.35
N GLN A 12 -10.69 37.54 41.45
CA GLN A 12 -11.39 36.69 42.41
C GLN A 12 -10.39 36.12 43.42
N GLN A 13 -10.63 36.45 44.69
CA GLN A 13 -9.89 35.95 45.85
C GLN A 13 -10.12 34.43 46.06
N PRO A 14 -9.17 33.71 46.63
CA PRO A 14 -9.35 32.30 46.99
C PRO A 14 -10.25 32.17 48.23
N GLN A 15 -11.34 31.42 48.08
CA GLN A 15 -12.19 31.01 49.22
C GLN A 15 -11.53 29.84 49.96
N GLN A 16 -11.49 29.96 51.28
CA GLN A 16 -11.06 28.94 52.25
C GLN A 16 -11.99 27.71 52.21
N PRO A 17 -11.48 26.50 52.49
CA PRO A 17 -12.29 25.29 52.57
C PRO A 17 -13.11 25.25 53.85
N GLN A 18 -14.42 25.13 53.70
CA GLN A 18 -15.36 24.88 54.77
C GLN A 18 -15.53 23.37 54.98
N GLN A 19 -15.26 22.93 56.21
CA GLN A 19 -15.42 21.54 56.69
C GLN A 19 -16.90 21.12 56.74
N GLY A 20 -17.12 19.93 56.30
CA GLY A 20 -18.18 19.00 56.19
C GLY A 20 -19.39 18.96 57.09
N GLN A 21 -20.44 18.41 56.51
CA GLN A 21 -21.46 17.59 57.19
C GLN A 21 -21.94 16.49 56.25
N PRO A 22 -22.22 15.26 56.74
CA PRO A 22 -22.69 14.14 55.93
C PRO A 22 -24.19 14.26 55.70
N GLY A 23 -24.60 14.40 54.44
CA GLY A 23 -26.00 14.40 54.01
C GLY A 23 -26.31 13.17 53.16
N TYR A 24 -27.33 12.42 53.56
CA TYR A 24 -27.90 11.30 52.82
C TYR A 24 -28.36 11.75 51.42
N GLY A 25 -27.76 11.17 50.36
CA GLY A 25 -28.08 11.53 48.98
C GLY A 25 -28.86 10.44 48.26
N TYR A 26 -29.88 10.84 47.54
CA TYR A 26 -30.62 10.05 46.54
C TYR A 26 -29.79 9.89 45.27
N PRO A 27 -29.96 8.80 44.51
CA PRO A 27 -29.24 8.64 43.24
C PRO A 27 -29.78 9.61 42.19
N GLN A 28 -28.90 10.51 41.74
CA GLN A 28 -29.19 11.45 40.67
C GLN A 28 -28.90 10.77 39.32
N GLN A 29 -29.94 10.66 38.48
CA GLN A 29 -29.86 10.22 37.11
C GLN A 29 -28.88 11.08 36.32
N ALA A 30 -27.97 10.43 35.62
CA ALA A 30 -27.04 11.08 34.71
C ALA A 30 -27.79 11.72 33.52
N PRO A 31 -27.47 12.95 33.13
CA PRO A 31 -27.98 13.53 31.88
C PRO A 31 -27.38 12.83 30.67
N GLN A 32 -28.24 12.42 29.75
CA GLN A 32 -27.88 11.87 28.46
C GLN A 32 -27.04 12.86 27.65
N GLY A 33 -25.99 12.29 27.06
CA GLY A 33 -25.00 12.78 26.15
C GLY A 33 -25.25 14.01 25.30
N VAL A 34 -24.34 14.95 25.43
CA VAL A 34 -24.01 15.91 24.38
C VAL A 34 -22.93 15.27 23.47
N PRO A 35 -23.01 15.37 22.14
CA PRO A 35 -21.96 14.88 21.25
C PRO A 35 -20.67 15.65 21.52
N GLN A 36 -19.61 14.93 21.84
CA GLN A 36 -18.28 15.50 22.07
C GLN A 36 -17.74 16.03 20.74
N GLN A 37 -17.85 17.35 20.52
CA GLN A 37 -17.14 18.06 19.46
C GLN A 37 -15.63 17.87 19.66
N GLY A 38 -14.95 17.43 18.62
CA GLY A 38 -13.52 17.18 18.62
C GLY A 38 -12.72 18.40 19.09
N ALA A 39 -12.07 18.26 20.22
CA ALA A 39 -11.12 19.23 20.73
C ALA A 39 -9.89 19.24 19.82
N TYR A 40 -9.60 20.39 19.21
CA TYR A 40 -8.30 20.70 18.62
C TYR A 40 -7.28 20.72 19.78
N GLY A 41 -6.48 19.62 19.90
CA GLY A 41 -5.53 19.47 20.99
C GLY A 41 -4.27 20.30 20.76
N TYR A 42 -3.89 21.04 21.78
CA TYR A 42 -2.57 21.65 21.93
C TYR A 42 -1.47 20.57 21.95
N PRO A 43 -0.23 20.85 21.54
CA PRO A 43 0.86 19.89 21.56
C PRO A 43 1.12 19.41 22.99
N ALA A 44 0.89 18.15 23.25
CA ALA A 44 1.17 17.53 24.54
C ALA A 44 2.69 17.50 24.77
N GLN A 45 3.13 18.11 25.86
CA GLN A 45 4.48 17.95 26.43
C GLN A 45 4.79 16.46 26.55
N GLN A 46 5.99 16.07 26.11
CA GLN A 46 6.52 14.73 26.29
C GLN A 46 6.48 14.34 27.76
N GLN A 47 5.58 13.43 28.13
CA GLN A 47 5.62 12.78 29.42
C GLN A 47 6.74 11.74 29.44
N PRO A 48 7.50 11.65 30.55
CA PRO A 48 8.48 10.58 30.71
C PRO A 48 7.80 9.22 30.76
N TYR A 49 8.42 8.24 30.20
CA TYR A 49 8.10 6.82 30.06
C TYR A 49 7.27 6.23 31.22
N GLY A 50 5.99 6.51 31.25
CA GLY A 50 4.99 5.85 32.09
C GLY A 50 3.99 5.17 31.17
N GLY A 51 3.73 3.88 31.39
CA GLY A 51 2.97 3.00 30.52
C GLY A 51 1.73 3.64 29.92
N VAL A 52 1.70 3.77 28.61
CA VAL A 52 0.53 4.23 27.86
C VAL A 52 -0.61 3.23 28.11
N PRO A 53 -1.81 3.68 28.54
CA PRO A 53 -2.93 2.76 28.73
C PRO A 53 -3.19 1.96 27.45
N PRO A 54 -3.57 0.69 27.53
CA PRO A 54 -3.87 -0.12 26.37
C PRO A 54 -4.99 0.55 25.56
N GLN A 55 -4.65 1.01 24.36
CA GLN A 55 -5.61 1.59 23.45
C GLN A 55 -6.40 0.51 22.71
N ALA A 56 -7.67 0.78 22.42
CA ALA A 56 -8.48 -0.12 21.60
C ALA A 56 -7.82 -0.35 20.22
N PRO A 57 -7.88 -1.57 19.64
CA PRO A 57 -7.36 -1.84 18.32
C PRO A 57 -7.94 -0.89 17.25
N GLY A 58 -7.11 -0.46 16.30
CA GLY A 58 -7.50 0.48 15.25
C GLY A 58 -7.44 1.96 15.66
N THR A 59 -7.12 2.28 16.92
CA THR A 59 -7.01 3.67 17.42
C THR A 59 -5.64 4.25 17.03
N LEU A 60 -5.64 5.41 16.36
CA LEU A 60 -4.44 6.19 16.11
C LEU A 60 -4.07 7.02 17.33
N GLN A 61 -2.80 7.04 17.67
CA GLN A 61 -2.27 8.04 18.59
C GLN A 61 -2.17 9.38 17.84
N ALA A 62 -2.70 10.45 18.44
CA ALA A 62 -2.66 11.77 17.83
C ALA A 62 -1.23 12.18 17.47
N ASN A 63 -1.03 12.66 16.26
CA ASN A 63 0.13 13.36 15.72
C ASN A 63 1.44 12.58 15.48
N ASN A 64 1.55 11.29 15.77
CA ASN A 64 2.80 10.55 15.59
C ASN A 64 2.74 9.37 14.62
N GLY A 65 1.58 9.12 14.00
CA GLY A 65 1.40 8.05 13.00
C GLY A 65 1.50 6.64 13.59
N TYR A 66 1.26 6.46 14.89
CA TYR A 66 1.20 5.15 15.52
C TYR A 66 -0.26 4.67 15.61
N ILE A 67 -0.45 3.37 15.45
CA ILE A 67 -1.75 2.70 15.56
C ILE A 67 -1.60 1.46 16.43
N ASN A 68 -2.61 1.19 17.25
CA ASN A 68 -2.68 -0.06 17.98
C ASN A 68 -3.36 -1.12 17.10
N VAL A 69 -2.63 -2.17 16.76
CA VAL A 69 -3.13 -3.29 15.97
C VAL A 69 -3.21 -4.53 16.84
N ALA A 70 -4.36 -5.21 16.84
CA ALA A 70 -4.55 -6.44 17.60
C ALA A 70 -3.45 -7.46 17.23
N GLY A 71 -2.85 -8.08 18.25
CA GLY A 71 -1.77 -9.06 18.08
C GLY A 71 -0.38 -8.49 17.79
N LEU A 72 -0.25 -7.20 17.43
CA LEU A 72 1.05 -6.53 17.20
C LEU A 72 1.32 -5.42 18.21
N GLY A 73 0.29 -4.93 18.93
CA GLY A 73 0.41 -3.75 19.80
C GLY A 73 0.53 -2.45 19.00
N THR A 74 1.24 -1.48 19.56
CA THR A 74 1.42 -0.15 18.93
C THR A 74 2.53 -0.20 17.90
N VAL A 75 2.17 0.01 16.64
CA VAL A 75 3.07 0.01 15.48
C VAL A 75 2.99 1.31 14.71
N GLN A 76 4.06 1.70 14.03
CA GLN A 76 4.09 2.90 13.21
C GLN A 76 3.47 2.64 11.84
N VAL A 77 2.55 3.48 11.40
CA VAL A 77 2.01 3.46 10.04
C VAL A 77 3.10 3.86 9.05
N ALA A 78 3.21 3.12 7.95
CA ALA A 78 4.19 3.40 6.92
C ALA A 78 3.89 4.73 6.21
N THR A 79 4.88 5.63 6.18
CA THR A 79 4.75 6.90 5.48
C THR A 79 4.67 6.71 3.96
N MET A 80 4.07 7.68 3.25
CA MET A 80 3.95 7.62 1.79
C MET A 80 5.30 7.53 1.08
N GLY A 81 6.32 8.27 1.55
CA GLY A 81 7.66 8.21 0.98
C GLY A 81 8.27 6.80 1.04
N ARG A 82 8.10 6.08 2.16
CA ARG A 82 8.56 4.68 2.27
C ARG A 82 7.77 3.73 1.37
N ARG A 83 6.44 3.92 1.26
CA ARG A 83 5.61 3.11 0.35
C ARG A 83 6.01 3.32 -1.10
N PHE A 84 6.24 4.58 -1.50
CA PHE A 84 6.72 4.92 -2.83
C PHE A 84 8.12 4.34 -3.08
N GLY A 85 9.06 4.53 -2.16
CA GLY A 85 10.40 3.95 -2.25
C GLY A 85 10.38 2.42 -2.40
N ALA A 86 9.50 1.72 -1.66
CA ALA A 86 9.32 0.28 -1.82
C ALA A 86 8.85 -0.10 -3.23
N ARG A 87 7.91 0.66 -3.82
CA ARG A 87 7.45 0.45 -5.19
C ARG A 87 8.55 0.70 -6.23
N VAL A 88 9.38 1.72 -6.01
CA VAL A 88 10.54 1.99 -6.89
C VAL A 88 11.52 0.83 -6.86
N ILE A 89 11.85 0.30 -5.68
CA ILE A 89 12.73 -0.86 -5.54
C ILE A 89 12.13 -2.09 -6.23
N ASP A 90 10.84 -2.40 -5.99
CA ASP A 90 10.15 -3.50 -6.65
C ASP A 90 10.17 -3.31 -8.18
N GLY A 91 9.91 -2.09 -8.66
CA GLY A 91 9.94 -1.74 -10.08
C GLY A 91 11.33 -1.94 -10.70
N ILE A 92 12.40 -1.53 -10.01
CA ILE A 92 13.78 -1.74 -10.48
C ILE A 92 14.08 -3.24 -10.60
N VAL A 93 13.75 -4.04 -9.58
CA VAL A 93 13.98 -5.49 -9.60
C VAL A 93 13.25 -6.13 -10.78
N ILE A 94 11.98 -5.82 -10.97
CA ILE A 94 11.18 -6.36 -12.08
C ILE A 94 11.73 -5.88 -13.44
N SER A 95 12.11 -4.60 -13.54
CA SER A 95 12.67 -4.04 -14.78
C SER A 95 14.00 -4.69 -15.19
N VAL A 96 14.88 -4.95 -14.22
CA VAL A 96 16.15 -5.66 -14.48
C VAL A 96 15.89 -7.07 -14.97
N LEU A 97 14.98 -7.80 -14.32
CA LEU A 97 14.60 -9.15 -14.77
C LEU A 97 13.98 -9.12 -16.16
N TYR A 98 13.08 -8.16 -16.42
CA TYR A 98 12.46 -7.98 -17.73
C TYR A 98 13.51 -7.68 -18.82
N PHE A 99 14.46 -6.80 -18.53
CA PHE A 99 15.54 -6.46 -19.47
C PHE A 99 16.40 -7.69 -19.80
N ILE A 100 16.80 -8.48 -18.81
CA ILE A 100 17.57 -9.72 -19.02
C ILE A 100 16.76 -10.69 -19.88
N PHE A 101 15.49 -10.91 -19.55
CA PHE A 101 14.62 -11.82 -20.29
C PHE A 101 14.42 -11.38 -21.74
N SER A 102 14.21 -10.08 -21.94
CA SER A 102 14.06 -9.50 -23.28
C SER A 102 15.35 -9.60 -24.08
N ALA A 103 16.50 -9.35 -23.47
CA ALA A 103 17.81 -9.45 -24.16
C ALA A 103 18.07 -10.88 -24.62
N ILE A 104 17.77 -11.89 -23.80
CA ILE A 104 17.88 -13.31 -24.18
C ILE A 104 16.91 -13.63 -25.32
N GLY A 105 15.66 -13.16 -25.22
CA GLY A 105 14.65 -13.37 -26.26
C GLY A 105 15.05 -12.74 -27.60
N PHE A 106 15.53 -11.49 -27.61
CA PHE A 106 16.01 -10.81 -28.79
C PHE A 106 17.24 -11.52 -29.40
N ALA A 107 18.21 -11.94 -28.56
CA ALA A 107 19.35 -12.70 -29.04
C ALA A 107 18.91 -14.02 -29.72
N GLY A 108 17.89 -14.68 -29.15
CA GLY A 108 17.28 -15.86 -29.74
C GLY A 108 16.64 -15.57 -31.11
N ILE A 109 15.86 -14.49 -31.23
CA ILE A 109 15.24 -14.05 -32.49
C ILE A 109 16.31 -13.74 -33.54
N PHE A 110 17.33 -12.94 -33.18
CA PHE A 110 18.41 -12.61 -34.11
C PHE A 110 19.25 -13.85 -34.52
N GLY A 111 19.44 -14.80 -33.60
CA GLY A 111 20.12 -16.06 -33.90
C GLY A 111 19.31 -16.90 -34.88
N ALA A 112 18.02 -17.05 -34.62
CA ALA A 112 17.13 -17.85 -35.46
C ALA A 112 16.84 -17.18 -36.81
N SER A 113 16.78 -15.84 -36.89
CA SER A 113 16.60 -15.14 -38.19
C SER A 113 17.74 -15.36 -39.17
N LYS A 114 18.96 -15.70 -38.70
CA LYS A 114 20.07 -16.06 -39.55
C LYS A 114 19.97 -17.46 -40.16
N THR A 115 19.09 -18.29 -39.63
CA THR A 115 18.84 -19.65 -40.12
C THR A 115 17.61 -19.71 -41.06
N LEU A 116 16.92 -18.57 -41.25
CA LEU A 116 15.84 -18.50 -42.23
C LEU A 116 16.44 -18.55 -43.63
N ASP A 117 15.88 -19.39 -44.47
CA ASP A 117 16.35 -19.56 -45.82
C ASP A 117 16.17 -18.27 -46.65
N ASP A 118 17.23 -17.90 -47.38
CA ASP A 118 17.16 -16.78 -48.30
C ASP A 118 16.62 -17.29 -49.66
N CYS A 119 15.34 -17.05 -49.87
CA CYS A 119 14.65 -17.45 -51.10
C CYS A 119 14.96 -16.52 -52.29
N THR A 120 15.87 -15.52 -52.11
CA THR A 120 16.23 -14.58 -53.18
C THR A 120 17.05 -15.31 -54.26
N GLY A 121 16.69 -15.08 -55.51
CA GLY A 121 17.33 -15.74 -56.67
C GLY A 121 16.68 -17.04 -57.15
N MET A 122 15.65 -17.53 -56.44
CA MET A 122 14.81 -18.61 -56.94
C MET A 122 13.78 -18.07 -57.95
N ASP A 123 13.39 -18.94 -58.91
CA ASP A 123 12.28 -18.59 -59.81
C ASP A 123 10.96 -18.50 -59.00
N PRO A 124 10.30 -17.33 -58.97
CA PRO A 124 9.07 -17.13 -58.20
C PRO A 124 7.89 -18.04 -58.61
N LEU A 125 7.97 -18.64 -59.77
CA LEU A 125 6.96 -19.58 -60.30
C LEU A 125 7.31 -21.04 -60.00
N SER A 126 8.45 -21.32 -59.36
CA SER A 126 8.85 -22.67 -59.00
C SER A 126 8.21 -23.13 -57.69
N SER A 127 7.88 -24.43 -57.61
CA SER A 127 7.42 -25.03 -56.36
C SER A 127 8.48 -24.99 -55.25
N ALA A 128 9.77 -24.90 -55.59
CA ALA A 128 10.87 -24.74 -54.66
C ALA A 128 10.82 -23.37 -53.98
N TYR A 129 10.49 -22.31 -54.72
CA TYR A 129 10.29 -20.97 -54.16
C TYR A 129 9.12 -20.94 -53.18
N GLU A 130 7.96 -21.50 -53.55
CA GLU A 130 6.80 -21.58 -52.68
C GLU A 130 7.08 -22.32 -51.37
N THR A 131 7.78 -23.45 -51.45
CA THR A 131 8.18 -24.21 -50.27
C THR A 131 9.11 -23.39 -49.36
N CYS A 132 10.17 -22.78 -49.95
CA CYS A 132 11.12 -21.94 -49.22
C CYS A 132 10.42 -20.78 -48.47
N VAL A 133 9.49 -20.07 -49.12
CA VAL A 133 8.76 -18.96 -48.54
C VAL A 133 7.84 -19.45 -47.39
N ASN A 134 7.16 -20.56 -47.59
CA ASN A 134 6.27 -21.13 -46.57
C ASN A 134 7.07 -21.60 -45.35
N ASP A 135 8.17 -22.30 -45.52
CA ASP A 135 9.03 -22.78 -44.43
C ASP A 135 9.62 -21.61 -43.65
N SER A 136 10.09 -20.58 -44.37
CA SER A 136 10.60 -19.34 -43.72
C SER A 136 9.52 -18.59 -42.95
N ALA A 137 8.30 -18.51 -43.47
CA ALA A 137 7.17 -17.87 -42.81
C ALA A 137 6.72 -18.64 -41.54
N GLU A 138 6.70 -19.98 -41.64
CA GLU A 138 6.36 -20.83 -40.47
C GLU A 138 7.43 -20.71 -39.39
N ALA A 139 8.71 -20.75 -39.75
CA ALA A 139 9.81 -20.57 -38.79
C ALA A 139 9.78 -19.19 -38.14
N ALA A 140 9.56 -18.11 -38.90
CA ALA A 140 9.41 -16.76 -38.39
C ALA A 140 8.21 -16.66 -37.43
N GLY A 141 7.07 -17.24 -37.80
CA GLY A 141 5.89 -17.31 -36.95
C GLY A 141 6.14 -18.02 -35.62
N GLY A 142 6.83 -19.14 -35.65
CA GLY A 142 7.25 -19.92 -34.50
C GLY A 142 8.14 -19.12 -33.52
N ILE A 143 9.13 -18.39 -34.06
CA ILE A 143 10.03 -17.53 -33.28
C ILE A 143 9.25 -16.42 -32.58
N ILE A 144 8.34 -15.74 -33.29
CA ILE A 144 7.50 -14.67 -32.75
C ILE A 144 6.57 -15.21 -31.65
N ALA A 145 5.93 -16.34 -31.92
CA ALA A 145 5.04 -16.99 -30.95
C ALA A 145 5.79 -17.38 -29.66
N ALA A 146 6.99 -17.95 -29.78
CA ALA A 146 7.82 -18.30 -28.62
C ALA A 146 8.22 -17.08 -27.80
N PHE A 147 8.59 -15.97 -28.45
CA PHE A 147 8.95 -14.72 -27.79
C PHE A 147 7.77 -14.14 -27.00
N PHE A 148 6.61 -13.99 -27.63
CA PHE A 148 5.43 -13.48 -26.94
C PHE A 148 4.92 -14.44 -25.86
N GLY A 149 5.02 -15.74 -26.08
CA GLY A 149 4.72 -16.75 -25.07
C GLY A 149 5.61 -16.62 -23.83
N ALA A 150 6.92 -16.42 -24.02
CA ALA A 150 7.85 -16.18 -22.92
C ALA A 150 7.54 -14.88 -22.16
N LEU A 151 7.21 -13.79 -22.86
CA LEU A 151 6.80 -12.53 -22.24
C LEU A 151 5.50 -12.68 -21.42
N LEU A 152 4.54 -13.44 -21.94
CA LEU A 152 3.30 -13.72 -21.22
C LEU A 152 3.56 -14.51 -19.94
N ILE A 153 4.41 -15.55 -20.00
CA ILE A 153 4.80 -16.33 -18.81
C ILE A 153 5.48 -15.44 -17.78
N PHE A 154 6.41 -14.60 -18.21
CA PHE A 154 7.10 -13.65 -17.32
C PHE A 154 6.10 -12.67 -16.67
N PHE A 155 5.19 -12.13 -17.45
CA PHE A 155 4.13 -11.25 -16.95
C PHE A 155 3.27 -11.95 -15.89
N LEU A 156 2.79 -13.16 -16.17
CA LEU A 156 2.00 -13.94 -15.21
C LEU A 156 2.80 -14.26 -13.94
N ALA A 157 4.08 -14.59 -14.07
CA ALA A 157 4.95 -14.86 -12.94
C ALA A 157 5.13 -13.63 -12.04
N THR A 158 5.29 -12.42 -12.61
CA THR A 158 5.39 -11.18 -11.84
C THR A 158 4.09 -10.83 -11.13
N LEU A 159 2.94 -11.08 -11.75
CA LEU A 159 1.63 -10.91 -11.14
C LEU A 159 1.44 -11.85 -9.94
N LEU A 160 1.75 -13.13 -10.12
CA LEU A 160 1.68 -14.13 -9.05
C LEU A 160 2.66 -13.81 -7.92
N TYR A 161 3.86 -13.34 -8.26
CA TYR A 161 4.85 -12.93 -7.27
C TYR A 161 4.29 -11.85 -6.33
N GLU A 162 3.74 -10.74 -6.85
CA GLU A 162 3.22 -9.66 -6.01
C GLU A 162 2.07 -10.15 -5.12
N TRP A 163 1.12 -10.90 -5.70
CA TRP A 163 -0.01 -11.45 -4.96
C TRP A 163 0.42 -12.39 -3.83
N LEU A 164 1.22 -13.41 -4.17
CA LEU A 164 1.63 -14.44 -3.22
C LEU A 164 2.54 -13.89 -2.11
N MET A 165 3.49 -13.01 -2.47
CA MET A 165 4.34 -12.36 -1.47
C MET A 165 3.53 -11.55 -0.47
N ILE A 166 2.52 -10.79 -0.90
CA ILE A 166 1.63 -10.05 0.01
C ILE A 166 0.77 -11.02 0.81
N ALA A 167 0.24 -12.07 0.20
CA ALA A 167 -0.65 -13.03 0.86
C ALA A 167 0.04 -13.80 2.00
N PHE A 168 1.26 -14.28 1.79
CA PHE A 168 1.94 -15.18 2.72
C PHE A 168 3.02 -14.51 3.57
N VAL A 169 3.74 -13.54 3.01
CA VAL A 169 4.83 -12.84 3.69
C VAL A 169 4.36 -11.50 4.26
N GLY A 170 3.36 -10.90 3.62
CA GLY A 170 2.88 -9.55 3.92
C GLY A 170 3.77 -8.45 3.34
N ALA A 171 4.78 -8.79 2.53
CA ALA A 171 5.69 -7.79 1.96
C ALA A 171 6.30 -8.29 0.65
N THR A 172 6.47 -7.40 -0.34
CA THR A 172 7.31 -7.60 -1.51
C THR A 172 8.78 -7.34 -1.16
N VAL A 173 9.72 -7.65 -2.03
CA VAL A 173 11.16 -7.42 -1.82
C VAL A 173 11.44 -5.95 -1.47
N GLY A 174 10.87 -4.99 -2.22
CA GLY A 174 11.05 -3.57 -1.94
C GLY A 174 10.47 -3.14 -0.60
N LYS A 175 9.32 -3.71 -0.19
CA LYS A 175 8.76 -3.47 1.13
C LYS A 175 9.63 -4.03 2.23
N MET A 176 10.17 -5.24 2.06
CA MET A 176 11.11 -5.84 3.03
C MET A 176 12.38 -5.01 3.18
N ALA A 177 12.94 -4.52 2.08
CA ALA A 177 14.13 -3.68 2.08
C ALA A 177 13.95 -2.37 2.89
N LEU A 178 12.73 -1.82 2.92
CA LEU A 178 12.41 -0.61 3.69
C LEU A 178 11.75 -0.90 5.05
N GLY A 179 11.74 -2.16 5.49
CA GLY A 179 11.18 -2.57 6.77
C GLY A 179 9.66 -2.35 6.83
N LEU A 180 8.93 -2.60 5.73
CA LEU A 180 7.48 -2.45 5.66
C LEU A 180 6.78 -3.80 5.65
N LYS A 181 5.64 -3.87 6.31
CA LYS A 181 4.77 -5.05 6.33
C LYS A 181 3.31 -4.66 6.15
N VAL A 182 2.61 -5.44 5.36
CA VAL A 182 1.15 -5.38 5.21
C VAL A 182 0.53 -6.34 6.20
N VAL A 183 -0.42 -5.85 6.98
CA VAL A 183 -1.12 -6.64 8.00
C VAL A 183 -2.61 -6.36 7.94
N LYS A 184 -3.42 -7.31 8.38
CA LYS A 184 -4.84 -7.10 8.62
C LYS A 184 -5.04 -6.13 9.77
N GLU A 185 -5.90 -5.15 9.61
CA GLU A 185 -6.17 -4.14 10.63
C GLU A 185 -6.67 -4.76 11.94
N ASN A 186 -7.54 -5.78 11.83
CA ASN A 186 -8.22 -6.36 12.99
C ASN A 186 -7.41 -7.43 13.74
N THR A 187 -6.40 -8.03 13.11
CA THR A 187 -5.69 -9.18 13.71
C THR A 187 -4.18 -9.05 13.70
N GLY A 188 -3.61 -8.08 12.98
CA GLY A 188 -2.17 -7.94 12.81
C GLY A 188 -1.49 -9.04 12.00
N GLN A 189 -2.26 -10.03 11.53
CA GLN A 189 -1.74 -11.12 10.70
C GLN A 189 -1.52 -10.67 9.26
N VAL A 190 -0.78 -11.47 8.48
CA VAL A 190 -0.64 -11.27 7.04
C VAL A 190 -2.01 -11.33 6.35
N PRO A 191 -2.19 -10.64 5.20
CA PRO A 191 -3.49 -10.55 4.53
C PRO A 191 -4.13 -11.89 4.18
N GLY A 192 -3.31 -12.93 3.94
CA GLY A 192 -3.78 -14.21 3.39
C GLY A 192 -4.17 -14.09 1.92
N ILE A 193 -4.57 -15.21 1.32
CA ILE A 193 -4.85 -15.32 -0.13
C ILE A 193 -5.89 -14.28 -0.57
N GLY A 194 -7.02 -14.18 0.13
CA GLY A 194 -8.11 -13.25 -0.23
C GLY A 194 -7.73 -11.79 -0.08
N GLY A 195 -7.14 -11.40 1.06
CA GLY A 195 -6.70 -10.02 1.27
C GLY A 195 -5.56 -9.60 0.32
N GLY A 196 -4.65 -10.52 0.03
CA GLY A 196 -3.61 -10.32 -0.99
C GLY A 196 -4.21 -10.14 -2.38
N PHE A 197 -5.19 -10.96 -2.75
CA PHE A 197 -5.88 -10.87 -4.04
C PHE A 197 -6.63 -9.55 -4.23
N ILE A 198 -7.41 -9.12 -3.25
CA ILE A 198 -8.14 -7.84 -3.30
C ILE A 198 -7.15 -6.67 -3.49
N ARG A 199 -6.03 -6.68 -2.77
CA ARG A 199 -4.98 -5.67 -2.90
C ARG A 199 -4.31 -5.64 -4.26
N TRP A 200 -4.23 -6.80 -4.91
CA TRP A 200 -3.61 -6.96 -6.21
C TRP A 200 -4.59 -6.61 -7.35
N ILE A 201 -5.84 -7.08 -7.29
CA ILE A 201 -6.81 -6.92 -8.38
C ILE A 201 -7.26 -5.46 -8.56
N ILE A 202 -7.39 -4.68 -7.48
CA ILE A 202 -7.86 -3.28 -7.57
C ILE A 202 -6.90 -2.41 -8.39
N PRO A 203 -5.57 -2.39 -8.15
CA PRO A 203 -4.63 -1.69 -9.02
C PRO A 203 -4.61 -2.25 -10.45
N MET A 204 -4.77 -3.57 -10.62
CA MET A 204 -4.80 -4.21 -11.94
C MET A 204 -5.98 -3.74 -12.80
N VAL A 205 -7.18 -3.73 -12.21
CA VAL A 205 -8.36 -3.17 -12.89
C VAL A 205 -8.15 -1.70 -13.22
N GLY A 206 -7.51 -0.95 -12.31
CA GLY A 206 -7.14 0.45 -12.57
C GLY A 206 -6.14 0.61 -13.73
N ALA A 207 -5.27 -0.38 -13.96
CA ALA A 207 -4.31 -0.35 -15.06
C ALA A 207 -4.97 -0.43 -16.45
N ILE A 208 -6.15 -1.05 -16.57
CA ILE A 208 -6.90 -1.18 -17.83
C ILE A 208 -7.27 0.20 -18.39
N VAL A 209 -7.49 1.20 -17.54
CA VAL A 209 -7.77 2.58 -17.94
C VAL A 209 -6.46 3.33 -18.16
N CYS A 210 -5.71 2.94 -19.18
CA CYS A 210 -4.43 3.57 -19.60
C CYS A 210 -3.41 3.78 -18.44
N GLY A 211 -3.47 2.96 -17.39
CA GLY A 211 -2.61 3.08 -16.20
C GLY A 211 -2.99 4.21 -15.23
N ILE A 212 -3.84 5.14 -15.62
CA ILE A 212 -4.26 6.28 -14.77
C ILE A 212 -4.97 5.79 -13.52
N GLY A 213 -5.88 4.83 -13.66
CA GLY A 213 -6.59 4.26 -12.52
C GLY A 213 -5.65 3.56 -11.52
N GLN A 214 -4.62 2.88 -12.00
CA GLN A 214 -3.60 2.28 -11.13
C GLN A 214 -2.82 3.35 -10.35
N LEU A 215 -2.44 4.44 -11.02
CA LEU A 215 -1.78 5.57 -10.38
C LEU A 215 -2.66 6.18 -9.29
N LEU A 216 -3.95 6.41 -9.57
CA LEU A 216 -4.92 6.92 -8.59
C LEU A 216 -5.06 5.99 -7.39
N VAL A 217 -5.10 4.67 -7.58
CA VAL A 217 -5.14 3.71 -6.48
C VAL A 217 -3.89 3.83 -5.60
N TYR A 218 -2.70 4.02 -6.18
CA TYR A 218 -1.47 4.18 -5.40
C TYR A 218 -1.34 5.55 -4.74
N LEU A 219 -1.97 6.59 -5.29
CA LEU A 219 -2.04 7.92 -4.68
C LEU A 219 -3.20 8.05 -3.67
N SER A 220 -4.15 7.13 -3.69
CA SER A 220 -5.35 7.21 -2.82
C SER A 220 -5.07 7.30 -1.31
N PRO A 221 -3.95 6.79 -0.76
CA PRO A 221 -3.65 7.01 0.65
C PRO A 221 -3.43 8.47 1.05
N PHE A 222 -3.08 9.37 0.10
CA PHE A 222 -3.00 10.81 0.37
C PHE A 222 -4.36 11.44 0.70
N PHE A 223 -5.43 10.83 0.23
CA PHE A 223 -6.82 11.28 0.45
C PHE A 223 -7.47 10.57 1.63
N ASP A 224 -6.69 9.84 2.43
CA ASP A 224 -7.19 9.13 3.61
C ASP A 224 -7.24 10.04 4.82
N ASN A 225 -8.45 10.49 5.17
CA ASN A 225 -8.70 11.34 6.35
C ASN A 225 -8.68 10.55 7.69
N SER A 226 -8.55 9.22 7.65
CA SER A 226 -8.48 8.41 8.88
C SER A 226 -7.12 8.48 9.58
N GLY A 227 -6.11 9.06 8.93
CA GLY A 227 -4.73 9.09 9.40
C GLY A 227 -3.99 7.75 9.28
N LYS A 228 -4.66 6.67 8.85
CA LYS A 228 -4.07 5.33 8.67
C LYS A 228 -3.31 5.20 7.36
N LEU A 229 -3.39 6.21 6.50
CA LEU A 229 -2.81 6.21 5.15
C LEU A 229 -3.23 4.98 4.34
N GLN A 230 -4.51 4.60 4.43
CA GLN A 230 -5.06 3.46 3.70
C GLN A 230 -5.46 3.86 2.28
N GLY A 231 -4.85 3.22 1.28
CA GLY A 231 -5.33 3.32 -0.09
C GLY A 231 -6.65 2.57 -0.30
N TRP A 232 -7.31 2.80 -1.42
CA TRP A 232 -8.56 2.11 -1.75
C TRP A 232 -8.42 0.59 -1.72
N HIS A 233 -7.30 0.07 -2.24
CA HIS A 233 -6.97 -1.36 -2.18
C HIS A 233 -6.69 -1.85 -0.75
N ASP A 234 -6.13 -0.98 0.12
CA ASP A 234 -5.91 -1.29 1.54
C ASP A 234 -7.23 -1.40 2.29
N ARG A 235 -8.13 -0.42 2.08
CA ARG A 235 -9.46 -0.37 2.70
C ARG A 235 -10.32 -1.56 2.27
N ALA A 236 -10.37 -1.84 0.98
CA ALA A 236 -11.14 -2.97 0.46
C ALA A 236 -10.66 -4.33 1.01
N ALA A 237 -9.36 -4.46 1.28
CA ALA A 237 -8.77 -5.67 1.86
C ALA A 237 -8.75 -5.68 3.40
N GLY A 238 -9.20 -4.61 4.07
CA GLY A 238 -9.12 -4.46 5.53
C GLY A 238 -7.69 -4.54 6.07
N THR A 239 -6.73 -3.91 5.37
CA THR A 239 -5.30 -4.01 5.65
C THR A 239 -4.65 -2.66 5.91
N LEU A 240 -3.52 -2.70 6.60
CA LEU A 240 -2.63 -1.57 6.87
C LEU A 240 -1.22 -1.87 6.39
N VAL A 241 -0.48 -0.84 6.06
CA VAL A 241 0.97 -0.96 5.86
C VAL A 241 1.67 -0.32 7.06
N VAL A 242 2.43 -1.12 7.77
CA VAL A 242 3.14 -0.70 8.98
C VAL A 242 4.65 -0.82 8.80
N LYS A 243 5.39 -0.08 9.60
CA LYS A 243 6.83 -0.26 9.74
C LYS A 243 7.09 -1.41 10.71
N LYS A 244 7.97 -2.32 10.30
CA LYS A 244 8.41 -3.45 11.12
C LYS A 244 9.53 -3.03 12.07
#